data_6a60b4afc89a80b2a4151b371de92eaf
#
_entry.id   6a60b4afc89a80b2a4151b371de92eaf
#
_cell.length_a   1.000
_cell.length_b   1.000
_cell.length_c   1.000
_cell.angle_alpha   90.00
_cell.angle_beta   90.00
_cell.angle_gamma   90.00
#
_symmetry.space_group_name_H-M   'P 1'
#
loop_
_entity.id
_entity.type
_entity.pdbx_description
1 polymer ?
#
loop_
_entity_poly.entity_id
_entity_poly.type
_entity_poly.pdbx_seq_one_letter_code
_entity_poly.pdbx_strand_id
1 'polypeptide(L)'
;RRAGCVAVSDDGHPVADSLLMRRALEYASMFNMPVINHCEDPSLKGDGSAHEGYNASVLGLRGIPGAAESIMVERDVSLGELTGGHVHVAHMSSRGSLRAVQSGKDRGVSVTCEVTPHHLVLTDESLSYDTNLKMNPPLREVADRDAMIQGLVDGSIDVIATDHAPHHADEKAVEFDSAPFGIVGIETAVPLVLDRLLHTGTLSLSRIIELLAVNPARVLGLEAGGLQVGKPADIT
;
A
#
# COMPACT_ATOMS: atom_id res chain seq x y z
N ARG A 1 10.54 -20.07 -4.89
CA ARG A 1 12.00 -19.84 -4.80
C ARG A 1 12.79 -20.46 -5.97
N ARG A 2 12.66 -21.75 -6.29
CA ARG A 2 13.42 -22.37 -7.39
C ARG A 2 13.14 -21.74 -8.77
N ALA A 3 11.92 -21.26 -8.98
CA ALA A 3 11.51 -20.55 -10.20
C ALA A 3 11.78 -19.03 -10.16
N GLY A 4 12.46 -18.53 -9.13
CA GLY A 4 12.77 -17.12 -8.98
C GLY A 4 11.73 -16.29 -8.20
N CYS A 5 10.62 -16.87 -7.72
CA CYS A 5 9.65 -16.16 -6.92
C CYS A 5 10.27 -15.66 -5.61
N VAL A 6 10.02 -14.40 -5.26
CA VAL A 6 10.55 -13.72 -4.06
C VAL A 6 9.49 -13.41 -3.02
N ALA A 7 8.23 -13.35 -3.44
CA ALA A 7 7.06 -13.10 -2.61
C ALA A 7 5.85 -13.85 -3.16
N VAL A 8 4.75 -13.86 -2.40
CA VAL A 8 3.40 -14.24 -2.86
C VAL A 8 2.45 -13.08 -2.56
N SER A 9 1.46 -12.87 -3.42
CA SER A 9 0.51 -11.76 -3.28
C SER A 9 -0.91 -12.22 -3.63
N ASP A 10 -1.89 -11.56 -3.03
CA ASP A 10 -3.31 -11.68 -3.36
C ASP A 10 -3.88 -10.40 -4.00
N ASP A 11 -3.03 -9.52 -4.45
CA ASP A 11 -3.37 -8.17 -4.88
C ASP A 11 -4.65 -8.09 -5.74
N GLY A 12 -5.54 -7.17 -5.35
CA GLY A 12 -6.85 -6.97 -5.95
C GLY A 12 -7.95 -7.98 -5.53
N HIS A 13 -7.59 -9.11 -4.94
CA HIS A 13 -8.53 -10.15 -4.47
C HIS A 13 -8.14 -10.63 -3.07
N PRO A 14 -8.49 -9.86 -2.01
CA PRO A 14 -8.01 -10.12 -0.66
C PRO A 14 -8.38 -11.51 -0.16
N VAL A 15 -7.44 -12.18 0.49
CA VAL A 15 -7.69 -13.43 1.20
C VAL A 15 -8.55 -13.13 2.42
N ALA A 16 -9.88 -13.17 2.25
CA ALA A 16 -10.83 -12.90 3.32
C ALA A 16 -10.85 -13.99 4.41
N ASP A 17 -10.59 -15.24 4.03
CA ASP A 17 -10.56 -16.38 4.96
C ASP A 17 -9.28 -16.36 5.81
N SER A 18 -9.44 -16.16 7.13
CA SER A 18 -8.34 -16.11 8.08
C SER A 18 -7.55 -17.42 8.20
N LEU A 19 -8.19 -18.59 8.00
CA LEU A 19 -7.49 -19.86 8.02
C LEU A 19 -6.62 -20.00 6.78
N LEU A 20 -7.12 -19.59 5.61
CA LEU A 20 -6.33 -19.59 4.37
C LEU A 20 -5.13 -18.66 4.49
N MET A 21 -5.30 -17.44 5.00
CA MET A 21 -4.20 -16.50 5.24
C MET A 21 -3.17 -17.07 6.23
N ARG A 22 -3.62 -17.68 7.32
CA ARG A 22 -2.74 -18.37 8.26
C ARG A 22 -1.90 -19.43 7.55
N ARG A 23 -2.51 -20.28 6.70
CA ARG A 23 -1.80 -21.31 5.94
C ARG A 23 -0.83 -20.73 4.92
N ALA A 24 -1.17 -19.60 4.29
CA ALA A 24 -0.27 -18.89 3.39
C ALA A 24 0.98 -18.41 4.12
N LEU A 25 0.83 -17.79 5.30
CA LEU A 25 1.94 -17.34 6.14
C LEU A 25 2.81 -18.50 6.62
N GLU A 26 2.20 -19.59 7.15
CA GLU A 26 2.93 -20.80 7.58
C GLU A 26 3.74 -21.40 6.42
N TYR A 27 3.17 -21.45 5.21
CA TYR A 27 3.85 -22.03 4.06
C TYR A 27 4.94 -21.11 3.49
N ALA A 28 4.67 -19.81 3.36
CA ALA A 28 5.61 -18.82 2.84
C ALA A 28 6.84 -18.67 3.74
N SER A 29 6.68 -18.79 5.08
CA SER A 29 7.77 -18.70 6.04
C SER A 29 8.84 -19.77 5.85
N MET A 30 8.47 -20.98 5.36
CA MET A 30 9.41 -22.05 5.02
C MET A 30 10.43 -21.65 3.94
N PHE A 31 10.12 -20.62 3.18
CA PHE A 31 10.94 -20.15 2.06
C PHE A 31 11.50 -18.73 2.30
N ASN A 32 11.30 -18.16 3.49
CA ASN A 32 11.61 -16.77 3.81
C ASN A 32 11.01 -15.81 2.76
N MET A 33 9.74 -15.99 2.43
CA MET A 33 9.00 -15.16 1.49
C MET A 33 7.94 -14.35 2.22
N PRO A 34 7.83 -13.04 1.97
CA PRO A 34 6.71 -12.26 2.48
C PRO A 34 5.40 -12.65 1.77
N VAL A 35 4.30 -12.55 2.50
CA VAL A 35 2.95 -12.52 1.94
C VAL A 35 2.54 -11.07 1.82
N ILE A 36 2.37 -10.60 0.59
CA ILE A 36 1.97 -9.23 0.27
C ILE A 36 0.45 -9.22 0.13
N ASN A 37 -0.24 -8.51 1.02
CA ASN A 37 -1.70 -8.55 1.09
C ASN A 37 -2.32 -7.19 0.76
N HIS A 38 -3.29 -7.22 -0.17
CA HIS A 38 -4.26 -6.15 -0.37
C HIS A 38 -5.30 -6.25 0.76
N CYS A 39 -5.08 -5.49 1.84
CA CYS A 39 -5.89 -5.59 3.04
C CYS A 39 -7.25 -4.90 2.86
N GLU A 40 -8.27 -5.65 2.51
CA GLU A 40 -9.62 -5.14 2.33
C GLU A 40 -10.66 -6.18 2.76
N ASP A 41 -11.55 -5.80 3.69
CA ASP A 41 -12.70 -6.62 4.04
C ASP A 41 -13.78 -6.48 2.97
N PRO A 42 -14.08 -7.56 2.20
CA PRO A 42 -15.03 -7.47 1.10
C PRO A 42 -16.47 -7.20 1.55
N SER A 43 -16.81 -7.52 2.79
CA SER A 43 -18.15 -7.26 3.32
C SER A 43 -18.35 -5.80 3.68
N LEU A 44 -17.31 -5.13 4.17
CA LEU A 44 -17.32 -3.69 4.46
C LEU A 44 -17.13 -2.84 3.21
N LYS A 45 -16.37 -3.32 2.24
CA LYS A 45 -16.25 -2.67 0.93
C LYS A 45 -17.59 -2.66 0.20
N GLY A 46 -18.25 -3.81 0.11
CA GLY A 46 -19.45 -3.97 -0.69
C GLY A 46 -19.27 -3.46 -2.13
N ASP A 47 -20.22 -2.67 -2.58
CA ASP A 47 -20.18 -1.99 -3.89
C ASP A 47 -19.61 -0.55 -3.78
N GLY A 48 -18.80 -0.25 -2.77
CA GLY A 48 -18.19 1.06 -2.55
C GLY A 48 -17.24 1.45 -3.69
N SER A 49 -17.21 2.75 -3.99
CA SER A 49 -16.41 3.29 -5.10
C SER A 49 -15.46 4.42 -4.68
N ALA A 50 -15.64 4.97 -3.47
CA ALA A 50 -14.86 6.07 -2.92
C ALA A 50 -14.71 5.93 -1.40
N HIS A 51 -13.88 6.74 -0.76
CA HIS A 51 -13.79 6.78 0.69
C HIS A 51 -15.14 7.16 1.34
N GLU A 52 -15.55 6.41 2.36
CA GLU A 52 -16.74 6.75 3.14
C GLU A 52 -16.52 8.03 3.94
N GLY A 53 -17.19 9.10 3.53
CA GLY A 53 -17.03 10.41 4.15
C GLY A 53 -17.95 11.46 3.52
N TYR A 54 -17.71 12.72 3.91
CA TYR A 54 -18.49 13.85 3.46
C TYR A 54 -18.48 14.01 1.93
N ASN A 55 -17.30 13.92 1.31
CA ASN A 55 -17.14 14.16 -0.12
C ASN A 55 -17.86 13.11 -0.97
N ALA A 56 -17.75 11.83 -0.62
CA ALA A 56 -18.49 10.76 -1.28
C ALA A 56 -20.00 10.94 -1.13
N SER A 57 -20.46 11.34 0.07
CA SER A 57 -21.90 11.57 0.32
C SER A 57 -22.44 12.73 -0.51
N VAL A 58 -21.70 13.82 -0.66
CA VAL A 58 -22.10 14.97 -1.50
C VAL A 58 -22.21 14.58 -2.98
N LEU A 59 -21.32 13.70 -3.44
CA LEU A 59 -21.31 13.22 -4.82
C LEU A 59 -22.30 12.05 -5.05
N GLY A 60 -22.95 11.54 -4.00
CA GLY A 60 -23.84 10.38 -4.09
C GLY A 60 -23.11 9.06 -4.37
N LEU A 61 -21.81 9.00 -4.11
CA LEU A 61 -20.97 7.80 -4.27
C LEU A 61 -21.08 6.90 -3.04
N ARG A 62 -21.01 5.58 -3.26
CA ARG A 62 -21.00 4.60 -2.16
C ARG A 62 -19.63 4.56 -1.50
N GLY A 63 -19.63 4.65 -0.17
CA GLY A 63 -18.44 4.75 0.64
C GLY A 63 -17.79 3.40 0.94
N ILE A 64 -16.45 3.39 1.02
CA ILE A 64 -15.61 2.31 1.55
C ILE A 64 -14.99 2.84 2.84
N PRO A 65 -15.40 2.34 4.02
CA PRO A 65 -14.86 2.82 5.29
C PRO A 65 -13.37 2.46 5.45
N GLY A 66 -12.61 3.30 6.16
CA GLY A 66 -11.22 2.98 6.51
C GLY A 66 -11.09 1.69 7.33
N ALA A 67 -12.16 1.30 8.03
CA ALA A 67 -12.23 0.04 8.77
C ALA A 67 -12.13 -1.20 7.86
N ALA A 68 -12.55 -1.12 6.59
CA ALA A 68 -12.40 -2.22 5.64
C ALA A 68 -10.92 -2.62 5.46
N GLU A 69 -10.02 -1.65 5.50
CA GLU A 69 -8.57 -1.88 5.44
C GLU A 69 -8.01 -2.26 6.81
N SER A 70 -8.26 -1.45 7.84
CA SER A 70 -7.57 -1.59 9.12
C SER A 70 -7.89 -2.89 9.87
N ILE A 71 -9.12 -3.42 9.77
CA ILE A 71 -9.50 -4.70 10.37
C ILE A 71 -8.70 -5.85 9.74
N MET A 72 -8.50 -5.82 8.43
CA MET A 72 -7.73 -6.84 7.73
C MET A 72 -6.24 -6.74 8.05
N VAL A 73 -5.70 -5.53 8.16
CA VAL A 73 -4.30 -5.31 8.61
C VAL A 73 -4.11 -5.86 10.03
N GLU A 74 -5.00 -5.57 10.96
CA GLU A 74 -4.91 -6.06 12.34
C GLU A 74 -5.01 -7.59 12.41
N ARG A 75 -5.91 -8.20 11.62
CA ARG A 75 -5.99 -9.66 11.45
C ARG A 75 -4.66 -10.23 10.98
N ASP A 76 -4.07 -9.66 9.94
CA ASP A 76 -2.85 -10.19 9.33
C ASP A 76 -1.63 -10.02 10.24
N VAL A 77 -1.53 -8.89 10.95
CA VAL A 77 -0.51 -8.69 11.99
C VAL A 77 -0.64 -9.76 13.08
N SER A 78 -1.87 -10.05 13.53
CA SER A 78 -2.12 -11.10 14.53
C SER A 78 -1.75 -12.49 14.01
N LEU A 79 -2.03 -12.78 12.75
CA LEU A 79 -1.63 -14.05 12.12
C LEU A 79 -0.11 -14.14 11.90
N GLY A 80 0.54 -13.03 11.56
CA GLY A 80 2.00 -12.91 11.49
C GLY A 80 2.65 -13.22 12.85
N GLU A 81 2.10 -12.66 13.93
CA GLU A 81 2.54 -12.95 15.31
C GLU A 81 2.38 -14.43 15.67
N LEU A 82 1.24 -15.04 15.32
CA LEU A 82 0.95 -16.45 15.58
C LEU A 82 1.87 -17.40 14.82
N THR A 83 2.21 -17.08 13.57
CA THR A 83 2.89 -17.99 12.63
C THR A 83 4.39 -17.75 12.52
N GLY A 84 4.86 -16.57 12.94
CA GLY A 84 6.21 -16.09 12.64
C GLY A 84 6.44 -15.76 11.16
N GLY A 85 5.38 -15.75 10.33
CA GLY A 85 5.43 -15.38 8.91
C GLY A 85 5.60 -13.90 8.70
N HIS A 86 6.20 -13.50 7.56
CA HIS A 86 6.36 -12.10 7.20
C HIS A 86 5.13 -11.59 6.44
N VAL A 87 4.43 -10.63 7.04
CA VAL A 87 3.32 -9.89 6.42
C VAL A 87 3.86 -8.61 5.81
N HIS A 88 3.51 -8.35 4.55
CA HIS A 88 3.72 -7.05 3.93
C HIS A 88 2.37 -6.45 3.53
N VAL A 89 2.02 -5.31 4.13
CA VAL A 89 0.78 -4.60 3.84
C VAL A 89 0.99 -3.73 2.62
N ALA A 90 0.35 -4.08 1.50
CA ALA A 90 0.41 -3.33 0.26
C ALA A 90 -0.36 -2.00 0.38
N HIS A 91 0.10 -0.97 -0.35
CA HIS A 91 -0.55 0.33 -0.59
C HIS A 91 -1.44 0.83 0.55
N MET A 92 -0.94 0.80 1.79
CA MET A 92 -1.67 1.24 2.98
C MET A 92 -2.16 2.69 2.84
N SER A 93 -3.40 2.96 3.23
CA SER A 93 -4.03 4.26 3.03
C SER A 93 -4.61 4.88 4.30
N SER A 94 -4.88 4.10 5.36
CA SER A 94 -5.60 4.60 6.53
C SER A 94 -4.72 4.69 7.78
N ARG A 95 -4.95 5.71 8.59
CA ARG A 95 -4.31 5.87 9.92
C ARG A 95 -4.63 4.70 10.88
N GLY A 96 -5.77 4.01 10.64
CA GLY A 96 -6.12 2.81 11.40
C GLY A 96 -5.15 1.68 11.13
N SER A 97 -4.83 1.44 9.86
CA SER A 97 -3.87 0.45 9.41
C SER A 97 -2.46 0.76 9.91
N LEU A 98 -2.05 2.03 9.85
CA LEU A 98 -0.74 2.44 10.37
C LEU A 98 -0.60 2.10 11.87
N ARG A 99 -1.63 2.40 12.69
CA ARG A 99 -1.61 2.03 14.12
C ARG A 99 -1.49 0.52 14.33
N ALA A 100 -2.18 -0.29 13.52
CA ALA A 100 -2.09 -1.74 13.60
C ALA A 100 -0.68 -2.24 13.27
N VAL A 101 -0.05 -1.71 12.22
CA VAL A 101 1.34 -2.02 11.85
C VAL A 101 2.31 -1.58 12.93
N GLN A 102 2.21 -0.37 13.45
CA GLN A 102 3.05 0.14 14.53
C GLN A 102 2.98 -0.76 15.77
N SER A 103 1.75 -1.08 16.20
CA SER A 103 1.53 -2.00 17.33
C SER A 103 2.12 -3.38 17.08
N GLY A 104 2.06 -3.90 15.86
CA GLY A 104 2.71 -5.15 15.48
C GLY A 104 4.24 -5.07 15.58
N LYS A 105 4.84 -4.01 15.03
CA LYS A 105 6.29 -3.76 15.10
C LYS A 105 6.78 -3.65 16.55
N ASP A 106 6.03 -2.96 17.42
CA ASP A 106 6.35 -2.81 18.84
C ASP A 106 6.36 -4.16 19.58
N ARG A 107 5.54 -5.11 19.14
CA ARG A 107 5.52 -6.49 19.66
C ARG A 107 6.55 -7.42 18.99
N GLY A 108 7.32 -6.92 18.03
CA GLY A 108 8.34 -7.69 17.32
C GLY A 108 7.76 -8.60 16.22
N VAL A 109 6.55 -8.35 15.74
CA VAL A 109 5.96 -9.07 14.61
C VAL A 109 6.74 -8.74 13.35
N SER A 110 6.99 -9.76 12.51
CA SER A 110 7.59 -9.56 11.18
C SER A 110 6.56 -8.95 10.23
N VAL A 111 6.38 -7.63 10.31
CA VAL A 111 5.46 -6.86 9.47
C VAL A 111 6.17 -5.68 8.85
N THR A 112 5.92 -5.48 7.56
CA THR A 112 6.33 -4.31 6.78
C THR A 112 5.14 -3.75 6.02
N CYS A 113 5.21 -2.51 5.57
CA CYS A 113 4.13 -1.88 4.82
C CYS A 113 4.66 -0.86 3.82
N GLU A 114 3.81 -0.54 2.86
CA GLU A 114 4.10 0.46 1.84
C GLU A 114 2.96 1.47 1.71
N VAL A 115 3.30 2.63 1.14
CA VAL A 115 2.34 3.67 0.76
C VAL A 115 2.59 4.09 -0.69
N THR A 116 1.56 4.55 -1.38
CA THR A 116 1.69 4.99 -2.77
C THR A 116 1.87 6.51 -2.88
N PRO A 117 2.50 7.02 -3.95
CA PRO A 117 2.61 8.45 -4.18
C PRO A 117 1.27 9.18 -4.22
N HIS A 118 0.21 8.55 -4.79
CA HIS A 118 -1.10 9.18 -4.86
C HIS A 118 -1.76 9.32 -3.48
N HIS A 119 -1.55 8.39 -2.54
CA HIS A 119 -2.02 8.54 -1.16
C HIS A 119 -1.21 9.56 -0.33
N LEU A 120 -0.05 10.01 -0.82
CA LEU A 120 0.72 11.10 -0.20
C LEU A 120 0.34 12.49 -0.73
N VAL A 121 -0.29 12.55 -1.91
CA VAL A 121 -0.56 13.80 -2.63
C VAL A 121 -2.04 14.14 -2.67
N LEU A 122 -2.89 13.16 -2.97
CA LEU A 122 -4.33 13.31 -3.14
C LEU A 122 -5.09 12.93 -1.87
N THR A 123 -6.27 13.51 -1.71
CA THR A 123 -7.22 13.17 -0.65
C THR A 123 -8.62 13.06 -1.24
N ASP A 124 -9.58 12.65 -0.44
CA ASP A 124 -10.99 12.62 -0.81
C ASP A 124 -11.56 14.02 -1.16
N GLU A 125 -10.89 15.12 -0.77
CA GLU A 125 -11.21 16.47 -1.21
C GLU A 125 -10.99 16.67 -2.72
N SER A 126 -10.15 15.82 -3.34
CA SER A 126 -9.92 15.81 -4.78
C SER A 126 -11.02 15.09 -5.56
N LEU A 127 -11.90 14.35 -4.88
CA LEU A 127 -12.95 13.56 -5.51
C LEU A 127 -13.88 14.42 -6.37
N SER A 128 -14.17 13.90 -7.54
CA SER A 128 -15.14 14.40 -8.49
C SER A 128 -15.68 13.19 -9.26
N TYR A 129 -16.40 13.42 -10.36
CA TYR A 129 -16.78 12.34 -11.27
C TYR A 129 -15.67 11.99 -12.28
N ASP A 130 -14.45 12.53 -12.11
CA ASP A 130 -13.28 12.11 -12.88
C ASP A 130 -12.84 10.71 -12.42
N THR A 131 -13.03 9.73 -13.29
CA THR A 131 -12.73 8.33 -13.02
C THR A 131 -11.23 8.06 -12.83
N ASN A 132 -10.34 8.97 -13.24
CA ASN A 132 -8.91 8.90 -12.96
C ASN A 132 -8.58 9.08 -11.47
N LEU A 133 -9.55 9.54 -10.65
CA LEU A 133 -9.43 9.61 -9.19
C LEU A 133 -9.98 8.36 -8.48
N LYS A 134 -10.52 7.38 -9.24
CA LYS A 134 -11.03 6.13 -8.69
C LYS A 134 -9.89 5.14 -8.46
N MET A 135 -9.60 4.87 -7.20
CA MET A 135 -8.52 3.99 -6.75
C MET A 135 -8.96 3.07 -5.62
N ASN A 136 -8.31 1.93 -5.49
CA ASN A 136 -8.50 1.01 -4.37
C ASN A 136 -7.14 0.57 -3.77
N PRO A 137 -6.87 0.90 -2.48
CA PRO A 137 -7.71 1.63 -1.54
C PRO A 137 -8.07 3.04 -2.01
N PRO A 138 -9.26 3.57 -1.62
CA PRO A 138 -9.68 4.89 -2.06
C PRO A 138 -8.83 6.01 -1.47
N LEU A 139 -8.79 7.15 -2.15
CA LEU A 139 -8.19 8.37 -1.63
C LEU A 139 -8.90 8.74 -0.32
N ARG A 140 -8.15 8.87 0.77
CA ARG A 140 -8.67 9.05 2.13
C ARG A 140 -8.71 10.53 2.52
N GLU A 141 -9.16 10.79 3.74
CA GLU A 141 -9.16 12.13 4.34
C GLU A 141 -7.74 12.68 4.51
N VAL A 142 -7.64 14.01 4.65
CA VAL A 142 -6.39 14.73 4.96
C VAL A 142 -5.66 14.10 6.16
N ALA A 143 -6.40 13.74 7.21
CA ALA A 143 -5.81 13.16 8.42
C ALA A 143 -5.17 11.77 8.17
N ASP A 144 -5.66 11.01 7.21
CA ASP A 144 -5.06 9.73 6.82
C ASP A 144 -3.80 9.96 5.99
N ARG A 145 -3.85 10.88 5.00
CA ARG A 145 -2.67 11.30 4.22
C ARG A 145 -1.54 11.79 5.14
N ASP A 146 -1.87 12.65 6.09
CA ASP A 146 -0.88 13.22 7.00
C ASP A 146 -0.28 12.14 7.92
N ALA A 147 -1.08 11.15 8.33
CA ALA A 147 -0.59 9.98 9.04
C ALA A 147 0.38 9.14 8.20
N MET A 148 0.10 8.94 6.90
CA MET A 148 1.03 8.24 6.00
C MET A 148 2.36 8.99 5.88
N ILE A 149 2.33 10.32 5.71
CA ILE A 149 3.54 11.15 5.67
C ILE A 149 4.31 11.02 6.98
N GLN A 150 3.63 11.10 8.14
CA GLN A 150 4.27 10.95 9.44
C GLN A 150 4.90 9.55 9.60
N GLY A 151 4.24 8.48 9.12
CA GLY A 151 4.78 7.13 9.15
C GLY A 151 6.05 6.95 8.31
N LEU A 152 6.21 7.72 7.22
CA LEU A 152 7.47 7.78 6.46
C LEU A 152 8.58 8.51 7.23
N VAL A 153 8.22 9.56 7.99
CA VAL A 153 9.15 10.36 8.79
C VAL A 153 9.67 9.56 9.98
N ASP A 154 8.79 8.91 10.73
CA ASP A 154 9.17 8.14 11.93
C ASP A 154 9.68 6.72 11.64
N GLY A 155 9.59 6.26 10.39
CA GLY A 155 10.07 4.96 9.96
C GLY A 155 9.07 3.82 10.16
N SER A 156 7.83 4.10 10.54
CA SER A 156 6.77 3.11 10.66
C SER A 156 6.35 2.54 9.30
N ILE A 157 6.49 3.33 8.23
CA ILE A 157 6.29 2.89 6.84
C ILE A 157 7.65 2.60 6.21
N ASP A 158 7.77 1.43 5.59
CA ASP A 158 9.02 0.87 5.11
C ASP A 158 9.32 1.23 3.66
N VAL A 159 8.29 1.33 2.80
CA VAL A 159 8.42 1.37 1.34
C VAL A 159 7.47 2.42 0.74
N ILE A 160 7.89 3.02 -0.37
CA ILE A 160 7.00 3.72 -1.30
C ILE A 160 6.92 2.88 -2.57
N ALA A 161 5.71 2.42 -2.94
CA ALA A 161 5.43 1.67 -4.15
C ALA A 161 4.40 2.39 -5.01
N THR A 162 4.43 2.17 -6.32
CA THR A 162 3.63 2.98 -7.24
C THR A 162 2.17 2.59 -7.30
N ASP A 163 1.89 1.32 -7.13
CA ASP A 163 0.57 0.74 -7.46
C ASP A 163 0.06 1.22 -8.84
N HIS A 164 0.94 1.12 -9.84
CA HIS A 164 0.68 1.57 -11.20
C HIS A 164 -0.38 0.68 -11.85
N ALA A 165 -1.60 1.17 -11.94
CA ALA A 165 -2.76 0.45 -12.46
C ALA A 165 -3.40 1.18 -13.65
N PRO A 166 -2.80 1.11 -14.85
CA PRO A 166 -3.32 1.76 -16.05
C PRO A 166 -4.52 1.02 -16.60
N HIS A 167 -5.49 1.81 -17.12
CA HIS A 167 -6.64 1.31 -17.85
C HIS A 167 -6.78 2.03 -19.18
N HIS A 168 -7.44 1.39 -20.16
CA HIS A 168 -7.71 2.03 -21.43
C HIS A 168 -8.63 3.24 -21.24
N ALA A 169 -8.45 4.28 -22.06
CA ALA A 169 -9.24 5.51 -21.97
C ALA A 169 -10.75 5.26 -22.02
N ASP A 170 -11.19 4.32 -22.87
CA ASP A 170 -12.62 3.97 -23.01
C ASP A 170 -13.17 3.30 -21.75
N GLU A 171 -12.36 2.53 -21.01
CA GLU A 171 -12.75 1.92 -19.72
C GLU A 171 -12.93 2.95 -18.62
N LYS A 172 -12.16 4.05 -18.70
CA LYS A 172 -12.30 5.20 -17.80
C LYS A 172 -13.39 6.19 -18.25
N ALA A 173 -13.84 6.15 -19.51
CA ALA A 173 -14.86 7.06 -20.07
C ALA A 173 -16.29 6.58 -19.79
N VAL A 174 -16.56 6.18 -18.54
CA VAL A 174 -17.86 5.69 -18.08
C VAL A 174 -18.23 6.39 -16.76
N GLU A 175 -19.40 6.13 -16.20
CA GLU A 175 -19.80 6.64 -14.90
C GLU A 175 -18.81 6.18 -13.81
N PHE A 176 -18.59 7.02 -12.80
CA PHE A 176 -17.60 6.78 -11.75
C PHE A 176 -17.77 5.41 -11.08
N ASP A 177 -19.00 5.01 -10.73
CA ASP A 177 -19.27 3.71 -10.10
C ASP A 177 -18.95 2.53 -11.02
N SER A 178 -19.04 2.69 -12.33
CA SER A 178 -18.80 1.65 -13.33
C SER A 178 -17.34 1.56 -13.77
N ALA A 179 -16.55 2.62 -13.57
CA ALA A 179 -15.15 2.66 -13.98
C ALA A 179 -14.30 1.68 -13.16
N PRO A 180 -13.25 1.07 -13.74
CA PRO A 180 -12.30 0.29 -13.01
C PRO A 180 -11.48 1.15 -12.03
N PHE A 181 -11.07 0.55 -10.91
CA PHE A 181 -10.12 1.17 -9.98
C PHE A 181 -8.71 1.17 -10.59
N GLY A 182 -7.99 2.26 -10.44
CA GLY A 182 -6.59 2.36 -10.83
C GLY A 182 -6.15 3.76 -11.21
N ILE A 183 -4.95 4.13 -10.76
CA ILE A 183 -4.26 5.38 -11.07
C ILE A 183 -2.91 5.03 -11.70
N VAL A 184 -2.48 5.78 -12.72
CA VAL A 184 -1.13 5.67 -13.28
C VAL A 184 -0.10 6.25 -12.30
N GLY A 185 1.06 5.64 -12.16
CA GLY A 185 2.03 6.04 -11.13
C GLY A 185 3.50 5.96 -11.53
N ILE A 186 3.91 5.09 -12.46
CA ILE A 186 5.34 4.84 -12.75
C ILE A 186 6.08 6.12 -13.16
N GLU A 187 5.53 6.90 -14.09
CA GLU A 187 6.19 8.09 -14.61
C GLU A 187 6.17 9.26 -13.61
N THR A 188 5.18 9.30 -12.72
CA THR A 188 4.95 10.41 -11.79
C THR A 188 5.47 10.15 -10.38
N ALA A 189 5.78 8.91 -10.01
CA ALA A 189 6.16 8.53 -8.65
C ALA A 189 7.36 9.32 -8.13
N VAL A 190 8.47 9.28 -8.85
CA VAL A 190 9.71 9.96 -8.42
C VAL A 190 9.52 11.47 -8.32
N PRO A 191 9.01 12.18 -9.37
CA PRO A 191 8.80 13.62 -9.27
C PRO A 191 7.83 14.01 -8.15
N LEU A 192 6.74 13.28 -7.93
CA LEU A 192 5.80 13.56 -6.84
C LEU A 192 6.43 13.38 -5.45
N VAL A 193 7.19 12.30 -5.27
CA VAL A 193 7.90 12.05 -4.00
C VAL A 193 8.94 13.13 -3.73
N LEU A 194 9.72 13.54 -4.76
CA LEU A 194 10.70 14.60 -4.61
C LEU A 194 10.03 15.95 -4.31
N ASP A 195 8.95 16.29 -5.01
CA ASP A 195 8.21 17.52 -4.77
C ASP A 195 7.61 17.58 -3.36
N ARG A 196 6.95 16.52 -2.94
CA ARG A 196 6.20 16.48 -1.68
C ARG A 196 7.03 16.23 -0.44
N LEU A 197 8.13 15.49 -0.56
CA LEU A 197 8.90 15.07 0.61
C LEU A 197 10.30 15.70 0.66
N LEU A 198 11.00 15.83 -0.48
CA LEU A 198 12.34 16.42 -0.49
C LEU A 198 12.30 17.94 -0.51
N HIS A 199 11.58 18.53 -1.47
CA HIS A 199 11.56 19.99 -1.66
C HIS A 199 10.86 20.71 -0.50
N THR A 200 9.96 20.04 0.19
CA THR A 200 9.36 20.55 1.43
C THR A 200 10.25 20.40 2.67
N GLY A 201 11.37 19.69 2.55
CA GLY A 201 12.25 19.36 3.67
C GLY A 201 11.70 18.31 4.64
N THR A 202 10.62 17.59 4.26
CA THR A 202 10.00 16.55 5.08
C THR A 202 10.91 15.33 5.24
N LEU A 203 11.56 14.90 4.15
CA LEU A 203 12.54 13.80 4.15
C LEU A 203 13.83 14.20 3.43
N SER A 204 14.94 13.60 3.85
CA SER A 204 16.21 13.70 3.12
C SER A 204 16.20 12.84 1.86
N LEU A 205 17.03 13.20 0.86
CA LEU A 205 17.21 12.38 -0.35
C LEU A 205 17.62 10.94 -0.01
N SER A 206 18.52 10.75 0.97
CA SER A 206 18.95 9.42 1.40
C SER A 206 17.78 8.58 1.90
N ARG A 207 16.88 9.19 2.70
CA ARG A 207 15.68 8.49 3.20
C ARG A 207 14.73 8.12 2.06
N ILE A 208 14.54 8.98 1.08
CA ILE A 208 13.72 8.71 -0.11
C ILE A 208 14.30 7.54 -0.91
N ILE A 209 15.62 7.50 -1.10
CA ILE A 209 16.29 6.37 -1.78
C ILE A 209 16.11 5.07 -0.99
N GLU A 210 16.19 5.12 0.34
CA GLU A 210 15.89 3.95 1.17
C GLU A 210 14.48 3.42 0.91
N LEU A 211 13.48 4.30 0.90
CA LEU A 211 12.07 3.95 0.73
C LEU A 211 11.73 3.43 -0.67
N LEU A 212 12.43 3.90 -1.71
CA LEU A 212 12.15 3.54 -3.11
C LEU A 212 13.00 2.38 -3.62
N ALA A 213 14.17 2.11 -3.04
CA ALA A 213 15.12 1.14 -3.58
C ALA A 213 15.66 0.15 -2.54
N VAL A 214 16.25 0.64 -1.44
CA VAL A 214 16.95 -0.22 -0.48
C VAL A 214 15.97 -1.10 0.31
N ASN A 215 14.92 -0.50 0.83
CA ASN A 215 13.93 -1.21 1.65
C ASN A 215 13.09 -2.20 0.83
N PRO A 216 12.58 -1.86 -0.38
CA PRO A 216 11.94 -2.86 -1.23
C PRO A 216 12.82 -4.09 -1.50
N ALA A 217 14.11 -3.86 -1.82
CA ALA A 217 15.05 -4.96 -2.01
C ALA A 217 15.20 -5.82 -0.75
N ARG A 218 15.25 -5.19 0.43
CA ARG A 218 15.33 -5.89 1.72
C ARG A 218 14.07 -6.69 2.02
N VAL A 219 12.89 -6.11 1.81
CA VAL A 219 11.58 -6.79 2.00
C VAL A 219 11.47 -8.04 1.15
N LEU A 220 11.92 -7.96 -0.12
CA LEU A 220 11.87 -9.06 -1.07
C LEU A 220 13.07 -10.02 -0.97
N GLY A 221 14.06 -9.72 -0.13
CA GLY A 221 15.28 -10.51 0.02
C GLY A 221 16.11 -10.54 -1.26
N LEU A 222 16.22 -9.40 -1.95
CA LEU A 222 16.99 -9.22 -3.18
C LEU A 222 18.35 -8.57 -2.89
N GLU A 223 19.39 -9.00 -3.62
CA GLU A 223 20.70 -8.35 -3.61
C GLU A 223 20.74 -7.13 -4.55
N ALA A 224 19.88 -6.15 -4.30
CA ALA A 224 19.70 -4.94 -5.10
C ALA A 224 19.63 -3.69 -4.20
N GLY A 225 19.33 -2.54 -4.79
CA GLY A 225 19.12 -1.27 -4.07
C GLY A 225 20.38 -0.59 -3.56
N GLY A 226 21.56 -0.91 -4.07
CA GLY A 226 22.80 -0.25 -3.67
C GLY A 226 23.89 -0.29 -4.72
N LEU A 227 24.70 0.77 -4.76
CA LEU A 227 25.86 0.92 -5.66
C LEU A 227 27.11 0.39 -4.95
N GLN A 228 27.47 -0.87 -5.19
CA GLN A 228 28.64 -1.51 -4.61
C GLN A 228 29.42 -2.25 -5.70
N VAL A 229 30.76 -2.28 -5.59
CA VAL A 229 31.62 -3.04 -6.50
C VAL A 229 31.23 -4.53 -6.51
N GLY A 230 30.97 -5.06 -7.69
CA GLY A 230 30.58 -6.47 -7.88
C GLY A 230 29.07 -6.74 -7.80
N LYS A 231 28.24 -5.75 -7.50
CA LYS A 231 26.77 -5.83 -7.56
C LYS A 231 26.24 -5.43 -8.95
N PRO A 232 24.98 -5.86 -9.31
CA PRO A 232 24.34 -5.38 -10.53
C PRO A 232 24.28 -3.84 -10.56
N ALA A 233 24.56 -3.27 -11.75
CA ALA A 233 24.52 -1.82 -11.96
C ALA A 233 23.15 -1.40 -12.52
N ASP A 234 22.10 -1.65 -11.74
CA ASP A 234 20.74 -1.19 -12.05
C ASP A 234 20.62 0.26 -11.57
N ILE A 235 20.75 1.20 -12.50
CA ILE A 235 20.80 2.64 -12.23
C ILE A 235 19.67 3.33 -12.99
N THR A 236 18.89 4.15 -12.27
CA THR A 236 17.80 4.98 -12.82
C THR A 236 18.17 6.45 -12.70
#